data_5a5c3f497f126cc030720463df84a151
#
_entry.id   5a5c3f497f126cc030720463df84a151
#
_cell.length_a   1.000
_cell.length_b   1.000
_cell.length_c   1.000
_cell.angle_alpha   90.00
_cell.angle_beta   90.00
_cell.angle_gamma   90.00
#
_symmetry.space_group_name_H-M   'P 1'
#
loop_
_entity.id
_entity.type
_entity.pdbx_description
1 polymer ?
#
loop_
_entity_poly.entity_id
_entity_poly.type
_entity_poly.pdbx_seq_one_letter_code
_entity_poly.pdbx_strand_id
1 'polypeptide(L)'
;MAISGADLTCTPNQDAIERLAEAWAWLLNEPFVPVLFTALGDMFFEPDSGGIWWLNTGTAELTRVADSVDDFHEKLGGEVASEWLMPALVEQLHAAGKVPEPGECYTYVTLPVFAEGKYEVDNLNPVPAGEHFSVTGHILHEIAELPDEAKAKLHTVQ
;
A
#
# COMPACT_ATOMS: atom_id res chain seq x y z
N MET A 1 -12.93 19.11 -7.80
CA MET A 1 -11.55 19.51 -7.53
C MET A 1 -10.58 18.57 -8.22
N ALA A 2 -9.68 19.13 -9.01
CA ALA A 2 -8.69 18.32 -9.70
C ALA A 2 -7.57 17.92 -8.73
N ILE A 3 -7.11 16.67 -8.82
CA ILE A 3 -5.96 16.20 -8.06
C ILE A 3 -4.74 16.15 -8.98
N SER A 4 -3.55 16.22 -8.37
CA SER A 4 -2.29 16.16 -9.10
C SER A 4 -1.59 14.83 -8.85
N GLY A 5 -0.52 14.56 -9.57
CA GLY A 5 0.30 13.37 -9.33
C GLY A 5 0.83 13.31 -7.90
N ALA A 6 1.13 14.45 -7.30
CA ALA A 6 1.60 14.50 -5.92
C ALA A 6 0.54 14.02 -4.92
N ASP A 7 -0.74 14.18 -5.25
CA ASP A 7 -1.83 13.71 -4.40
C ASP A 7 -1.98 12.19 -4.41
N LEU A 8 -1.41 11.54 -5.42
CA LEU A 8 -1.49 10.09 -5.60
C LEU A 8 -0.32 9.36 -4.94
N THR A 9 0.64 10.10 -4.39
CA THR A 9 1.85 9.53 -3.80
C THR A 9 2.04 10.02 -2.38
N CYS A 10 2.91 9.31 -1.66
CA CYS A 10 3.28 9.65 -0.30
C CYS A 10 4.80 9.73 -0.24
N THR A 11 5.35 10.60 0.61
CA THR A 11 6.79 10.70 0.81
C THR A 11 7.10 10.42 2.28
N PRO A 12 7.22 9.13 2.67
CA PRO A 12 7.56 8.77 4.05
C PRO A 12 8.97 9.24 4.40
N ASN A 13 9.18 9.59 5.67
CA ASN A 13 10.51 9.92 6.13
C ASN A 13 11.31 8.64 6.38
N GLN A 14 12.60 8.79 6.70
CA GLN A 14 13.50 7.66 6.92
C GLN A 14 12.98 6.74 8.05
N ASP A 15 12.48 7.32 9.13
CA ASP A 15 11.93 6.54 10.24
C ASP A 15 10.76 5.66 9.78
N ALA A 16 9.87 6.21 8.96
CA ALA A 16 8.72 5.45 8.44
C ALA A 16 9.18 4.28 7.57
N ILE A 17 10.20 4.50 6.74
CA ILE A 17 10.76 3.45 5.86
C ILE A 17 11.39 2.35 6.70
N GLU A 18 12.11 2.71 7.77
CA GLU A 18 12.71 1.73 8.68
C GLU A 18 11.63 0.92 9.40
N ARG A 19 10.53 1.55 9.78
CA ARG A 19 9.39 0.86 10.39
C ARG A 19 8.73 -0.11 9.42
N LEU A 20 8.65 0.25 8.13
CA LEU A 20 8.15 -0.66 7.09
C LEU A 20 9.09 -1.87 6.98
N ALA A 21 10.39 -1.63 6.88
CA ALA A 21 11.36 -2.70 6.73
C ALA A 21 11.29 -3.69 7.89
N GLU A 22 11.09 -3.18 9.10
CA GLU A 22 10.98 -4.01 10.29
C GLU A 22 9.65 -4.78 10.34
N ALA A 23 8.53 -4.10 10.13
CA ALA A 23 7.20 -4.70 10.24
C ALA A 23 6.90 -5.69 9.11
N TRP A 24 7.53 -5.52 7.96
CA TRP A 24 7.32 -6.36 6.79
C TRP A 24 8.46 -7.31 6.49
N ALA A 25 9.46 -7.43 7.41
CA ALA A 25 10.62 -8.29 7.22
C ALA A 25 10.25 -9.76 6.99
N TRP A 26 9.11 -10.19 7.52
CA TRP A 26 8.62 -11.56 7.33
C TRP A 26 8.26 -11.87 5.87
N LEU A 27 7.95 -10.84 5.09
CA LEU A 27 7.58 -10.98 3.68
C LEU A 27 8.69 -10.48 2.76
N LEU A 28 9.32 -9.35 3.13
CA LEU A 28 10.42 -8.75 2.37
C LEU A 28 11.74 -9.30 2.90
N ASN A 29 12.09 -10.49 2.45
CA ASN A 29 13.20 -11.27 3.01
C ASN A 29 14.54 -11.03 2.34
N GLU A 30 14.68 -9.96 1.58
CA GLU A 30 15.96 -9.54 0.99
C GLU A 30 16.05 -8.01 1.00
N PRO A 31 17.28 -7.45 0.87
CA PRO A 31 17.43 -6.00 0.79
C PRO A 31 16.66 -5.43 -0.40
N PHE A 32 16.14 -4.23 -0.24
CA PHE A 32 15.36 -3.57 -1.28
C PHE A 32 15.54 -2.06 -1.23
N VAL A 33 15.21 -1.41 -2.36
CA VAL A 33 15.23 0.06 -2.48
C VAL A 33 13.81 0.49 -2.85
N PRO A 34 13.16 1.34 -2.04
CA PRO A 34 11.86 1.87 -2.41
C PRO A 34 11.94 2.73 -3.66
N VAL A 35 10.97 2.59 -4.55
CA VAL A 35 10.89 3.36 -5.79
C VAL A 35 9.78 4.40 -5.70
N LEU A 36 8.63 4.02 -5.16
CA LEU A 36 7.46 4.91 -5.05
C LEU A 36 6.55 4.42 -3.94
N PHE A 37 6.01 5.36 -3.16
CA PHE A 37 4.94 5.05 -2.20
C PHE A 37 3.65 5.69 -2.69
N THR A 38 2.54 4.96 -2.64
CA THR A 38 1.25 5.48 -3.07
C THR A 38 0.52 6.18 -1.92
N ALA A 39 -0.45 7.00 -2.25
CA ALA A 39 -1.29 7.65 -1.26
C ALA A 39 -2.03 6.64 -0.38
N LEU A 40 -2.32 5.45 -0.91
CA LEU A 40 -3.00 4.39 -0.16
C LEU A 40 -2.05 3.56 0.69
N GLY A 41 -0.79 3.95 0.78
CA GLY A 41 0.18 3.31 1.66
C GLY A 41 0.86 2.08 1.10
N ASP A 42 0.78 1.85 -0.20
CA ASP A 42 1.50 0.75 -0.84
C ASP A 42 2.89 1.19 -1.27
N MET A 43 3.78 0.22 -1.48
CA MET A 43 5.15 0.50 -1.89
C MET A 43 5.49 -0.25 -3.18
N PHE A 44 6.10 0.49 -4.12
CA PHE A 44 6.79 -0.14 -5.24
C PHE A 44 8.28 -0.12 -4.91
N PHE A 45 8.97 -1.23 -5.13
CA PHE A 45 10.36 -1.36 -4.70
C PHE A 45 11.16 -2.27 -5.62
N GLU A 46 12.48 -2.11 -5.57
CA GLU A 46 13.41 -2.95 -6.30
C GLU A 46 14.20 -3.81 -5.31
N PRO A 47 13.97 -5.13 -5.26
CA PRO A 47 14.75 -6.01 -4.41
C PRO A 47 16.10 -6.34 -5.05
N ASP A 48 17.03 -6.88 -4.27
CA ASP A 48 18.35 -7.30 -4.78
C ASP A 48 18.23 -8.28 -5.95
N SER A 49 17.20 -9.11 -5.95
CA SER A 49 16.98 -10.08 -7.03
C SER A 49 16.51 -9.44 -8.34
N GLY A 50 16.20 -8.15 -8.34
CA GLY A 50 15.83 -7.39 -9.53
C GLY A 50 14.35 -7.31 -9.81
N GLY A 51 14.00 -6.46 -10.78
CA GLY A 51 12.62 -6.17 -11.12
C GLY A 51 11.99 -5.15 -10.17
N ILE A 52 10.82 -4.65 -10.55
CA ILE A 52 10.08 -3.76 -9.68
C ILE A 52 8.84 -4.52 -9.19
N TRP A 53 8.63 -4.48 -7.89
CA TRP A 53 7.55 -5.21 -7.23
C TRP A 53 6.61 -4.26 -6.51
N TRP A 54 5.38 -4.66 -6.38
CA TRP A 54 4.33 -3.93 -5.68
C TRP A 54 3.97 -4.67 -4.40
N LEU A 55 4.17 -4.02 -3.27
CA LEU A 55 3.68 -4.50 -1.97
C LEU A 55 2.34 -3.82 -1.69
N ASN A 56 1.28 -4.61 -1.70
CA ASN A 56 -0.04 -4.14 -1.30
C ASN A 56 -0.16 -4.31 0.22
N THR A 57 -0.12 -3.22 0.96
CA THR A 57 -0.14 -3.28 2.43
C THR A 57 -1.51 -3.62 3.00
N GLY A 58 -2.56 -3.59 2.18
CA GLY A 58 -3.89 -3.99 2.62
C GLY A 58 -4.15 -5.48 2.56
N THR A 59 -3.39 -6.22 1.74
CA THR A 59 -3.60 -7.65 1.49
C THR A 59 -2.36 -8.50 1.67
N ALA A 60 -1.18 -7.89 1.74
CA ALA A 60 0.13 -8.55 1.76
C ALA A 60 0.50 -9.22 0.42
N GLU A 61 -0.19 -8.87 -0.66
CA GLU A 61 0.18 -9.40 -1.96
C GLU A 61 1.44 -8.73 -2.50
N LEU A 62 2.34 -9.55 -3.07
CA LEU A 62 3.53 -9.09 -3.77
C LEU A 62 3.37 -9.43 -5.24
N THR A 63 3.45 -8.41 -6.09
CA THR A 63 3.28 -8.58 -7.53
C THR A 63 4.44 -7.93 -8.28
N ARG A 64 5.06 -8.67 -9.18
CA ARG A 64 6.08 -8.10 -10.05
C ARG A 64 5.37 -7.28 -11.13
N VAL A 65 5.70 -5.99 -11.23
CA VAL A 65 4.98 -5.06 -12.11
C VAL A 65 5.83 -4.52 -13.26
N ALA A 66 7.14 -4.60 -13.14
CA ALA A 66 8.03 -4.08 -14.18
C ALA A 66 9.38 -4.79 -14.12
N ASP A 67 10.14 -4.71 -15.22
CA ASP A 67 11.46 -5.33 -15.32
C ASP A 67 12.57 -4.41 -14.81
N SER A 68 12.32 -3.11 -14.80
CA SER A 68 13.30 -2.10 -14.41
C SER A 68 12.58 -0.83 -13.95
N VAL A 69 13.35 0.11 -13.38
CA VAL A 69 12.82 1.41 -13.00
C VAL A 69 12.31 2.17 -14.24
N ASP A 70 13.03 2.08 -15.35
CA ASP A 70 12.61 2.73 -16.60
C ASP A 70 11.29 2.15 -17.10
N ASP A 71 11.16 0.83 -17.09
CA ASP A 71 9.93 0.14 -17.47
C ASP A 71 8.76 0.54 -16.56
N PHE A 72 9.03 0.65 -15.27
CA PHE A 72 8.04 1.09 -14.28
C PHE A 72 7.55 2.51 -14.58
N HIS A 73 8.46 3.44 -14.85
CA HIS A 73 8.10 4.82 -15.17
C HIS A 73 7.28 4.91 -16.46
N GLU A 74 7.61 4.09 -17.44
CA GLU A 74 6.84 4.02 -18.68
C GLU A 74 5.40 3.56 -18.40
N LYS A 75 5.24 2.54 -17.57
CA LYS A 75 3.93 2.03 -17.20
C LYS A 75 3.12 3.01 -16.35
N LEU A 76 3.80 3.84 -15.55
CA LEU A 76 3.13 4.90 -14.79
C LEU A 76 2.46 5.93 -15.70
N GLY A 77 2.96 6.10 -16.91
CA GLY A 77 2.35 6.99 -17.89
C GLY A 77 1.17 6.37 -18.65
N GLY A 78 0.89 5.10 -18.42
CA GLY A 78 -0.14 4.35 -19.13
C GLY A 78 -1.39 4.09 -18.30
N GLU A 79 -2.26 3.25 -18.82
CA GLU A 79 -3.55 2.94 -18.19
C GLU A 79 -3.44 2.16 -16.88
N VAL A 80 -2.37 1.38 -16.70
CA VAL A 80 -2.20 0.56 -15.50
C VAL A 80 -2.00 1.43 -14.25
N ALA A 81 -1.55 2.67 -14.42
CA ALA A 81 -1.37 3.58 -13.28
C ALA A 81 -2.67 3.84 -12.53
N SER A 82 -3.81 3.83 -13.21
CA SER A 82 -5.11 4.01 -12.57
C SER A 82 -5.44 2.87 -11.61
N GLU A 83 -5.01 1.66 -11.95
CA GLU A 83 -5.19 0.50 -11.09
C GLU A 83 -4.26 0.57 -9.87
N TRP A 84 -3.04 1.02 -10.06
CA TRP A 84 -2.04 1.10 -9.00
C TRP A 84 -2.31 2.26 -8.03
N LEU A 85 -2.72 3.41 -8.54
CA LEU A 85 -2.80 4.65 -7.77
C LEU A 85 -4.23 5.05 -7.38
N MET A 86 -5.22 4.47 -8.02
CA MET A 86 -6.64 4.70 -7.74
C MET A 86 -7.01 6.19 -7.67
N PRO A 87 -6.76 6.96 -8.73
CA PRO A 87 -6.99 8.41 -8.68
C PRO A 87 -8.44 8.81 -8.40
N ALA A 88 -9.41 8.06 -8.88
CA ALA A 88 -10.83 8.36 -8.63
C ALA A 88 -11.15 8.27 -7.14
N LEU A 89 -10.59 7.29 -6.44
CA LEU A 89 -10.81 7.14 -5.00
C LEU A 89 -10.13 8.26 -4.22
N VAL A 90 -8.90 8.63 -4.60
CA VAL A 90 -8.19 9.73 -3.95
C VAL A 90 -8.95 11.05 -4.13
N GLU A 91 -9.50 11.27 -5.33
CA GLU A 91 -10.32 12.45 -5.60
C GLU A 91 -11.55 12.50 -4.68
N GLN A 92 -12.23 11.36 -4.50
CA GLN A 92 -13.37 11.25 -3.59
C GLN A 92 -12.97 11.53 -2.14
N LEU A 93 -11.80 11.03 -1.73
CA LEU A 93 -11.27 11.26 -0.38
C LEU A 93 -11.01 12.75 -0.15
N HIS A 94 -10.39 13.43 -1.10
CA HIS A 94 -10.14 14.86 -1.01
C HIS A 94 -11.47 15.64 -0.93
N ALA A 95 -12.45 15.26 -1.73
CA ALA A 95 -13.76 15.88 -1.71
C ALA A 95 -14.47 15.71 -0.37
N ALA A 96 -14.16 14.64 0.35
CA ALA A 96 -14.69 14.36 1.69
C ALA A 96 -13.90 15.06 2.80
N GLY A 97 -12.88 15.83 2.45
CA GLY A 97 -12.04 16.53 3.42
C GLY A 97 -10.93 15.66 4.01
N LYS A 98 -10.73 14.47 3.48
CA LYS A 98 -9.69 13.56 3.95
C LYS A 98 -8.42 13.74 3.12
N VAL A 99 -7.64 14.77 3.46
CA VAL A 99 -6.43 15.14 2.74
C VAL A 99 -5.21 14.87 3.64
N PRO A 100 -4.31 13.96 3.24
CA PRO A 100 -3.12 13.67 4.06
C PRO A 100 -2.20 14.89 4.16
N GLU A 101 -1.57 15.03 5.31
CA GLU A 101 -0.50 16.00 5.50
C GLU A 101 0.82 15.39 5.02
N PRO A 102 1.89 16.19 4.87
CA PRO A 102 3.19 15.64 4.47
C PRO A 102 3.61 14.49 5.37
N GLY A 103 4.01 13.38 4.76
CA GLY A 103 4.42 12.18 5.50
C GLY A 103 3.27 11.26 5.91
N GLU A 104 2.03 11.64 5.60
CA GLU A 104 0.87 10.79 5.85
C GLU A 104 0.44 10.05 4.59
N CYS A 105 -0.21 8.90 4.79
CA CYS A 105 -0.90 8.18 3.74
C CYS A 105 -2.26 7.75 4.27
N TYR A 106 -3.11 7.18 3.43
CA TYR A 106 -4.37 6.63 3.89
C TYR A 106 -4.15 5.23 4.48
N THR A 107 -4.85 4.94 5.58
CA THR A 107 -4.89 3.59 6.13
C THR A 107 -6.35 3.13 6.17
N TYR A 108 -6.56 1.84 6.37
CA TYR A 108 -7.88 1.22 6.33
C TYR A 108 -8.45 1.07 7.73
N VAL A 109 -9.76 1.33 7.87
CA VAL A 109 -10.49 0.98 9.09
C VAL A 109 -10.56 -0.54 9.17
N THR A 110 -10.91 -1.17 8.04
CA THR A 110 -10.90 -2.63 7.89
C THR A 110 -10.01 -2.98 6.71
N LEU A 111 -9.00 -3.81 6.93
CA LEU A 111 -8.05 -4.17 5.87
C LEU A 111 -8.74 -4.90 4.71
N PRO A 112 -8.34 -4.62 3.45
CA PRO A 112 -8.91 -5.30 2.28
C PRO A 112 -8.76 -6.81 2.26
N VAL A 113 -7.85 -7.38 3.07
CA VAL A 113 -7.73 -8.83 3.20
C VAL A 113 -9.00 -9.45 3.81
N PHE A 114 -9.77 -8.66 4.55
CA PHE A 114 -11.05 -9.10 5.11
C PHE A 114 -12.18 -8.83 4.12
N ALA A 115 -13.27 -9.63 4.24
CA ALA A 115 -14.42 -9.50 3.34
C ALA A 115 -15.06 -8.11 3.37
N GLU A 116 -15.08 -7.45 4.53
CA GLU A 116 -15.66 -6.11 4.68
C GLU A 116 -14.70 -4.98 4.34
N GLY A 117 -13.42 -5.28 4.07
CA GLY A 117 -12.41 -4.27 3.77
C GLY A 117 -12.52 -3.77 2.33
N LYS A 118 -13.14 -2.62 2.13
CA LYS A 118 -13.39 -2.07 0.81
C LYS A 118 -12.59 -0.81 0.54
N TYR A 119 -12.36 -0.54 -0.74
CA TYR A 119 -11.70 0.69 -1.18
C TYR A 119 -12.75 1.79 -1.33
N GLU A 120 -13.22 2.27 -0.19
CA GLU A 120 -14.28 3.28 -0.11
C GLU A 120 -13.87 4.39 0.86
N VAL A 121 -14.43 5.57 0.65
CA VAL A 121 -14.11 6.76 1.47
C VAL A 121 -14.29 6.50 2.95
N ASP A 122 -15.35 5.79 3.33
CA ASP A 122 -15.64 5.51 4.74
C ASP A 122 -14.63 4.57 5.40
N ASN A 123 -13.88 3.82 4.60
CA ASN A 123 -12.92 2.84 5.10
C ASN A 123 -11.48 3.38 5.14
N LEU A 124 -11.27 4.61 4.76
CA LEU A 124 -9.91 5.17 4.64
C LEU A 124 -9.78 6.48 5.42
N ASN A 125 -8.66 6.63 6.12
CA ASN A 125 -8.33 7.85 6.86
C ASN A 125 -6.84 8.14 6.77
N PRO A 126 -6.45 9.44 6.72
CA PRO A 126 -5.02 9.80 6.74
C PRO A 126 -4.38 9.48 8.10
N VAL A 127 -3.20 8.91 8.06
CA VAL A 127 -2.38 8.64 9.26
C VAL A 127 -0.90 8.79 8.88
N PRO A 128 0.00 8.96 9.86
CA PRO A 128 1.44 8.93 9.57
C PRO A 128 1.82 7.61 8.90
N ALA A 129 2.62 7.69 7.84
CA ALA A 129 2.98 6.51 7.03
C ALA A 129 3.64 5.42 7.87
N GLY A 130 4.53 5.78 8.79
CA GLY A 130 5.20 4.80 9.65
C GLY A 130 4.21 4.01 10.51
N GLU A 131 3.17 4.65 10.97
CA GLU A 131 2.11 3.99 11.75
C GLU A 131 1.35 3.00 10.88
N HIS A 132 0.97 3.41 9.66
CA HIS A 132 0.31 2.54 8.71
C HIS A 132 1.16 1.30 8.41
N PHE A 133 2.45 1.49 8.13
CA PHE A 133 3.36 0.38 7.81
C PHE A 133 3.51 -0.59 8.98
N SER A 134 3.63 -0.07 10.19
CA SER A 134 3.80 -0.90 11.40
C SER A 134 2.55 -1.74 11.68
N VAL A 135 1.40 -1.09 11.64
CA VAL A 135 0.13 -1.77 11.96
C VAL A 135 -0.23 -2.81 10.91
N THR A 136 -0.14 -2.44 9.63
CA THR A 136 -0.48 -3.39 8.56
C THR A 136 0.48 -4.57 8.52
N GLY A 137 1.77 -4.33 8.67
CA GLY A 137 2.75 -5.40 8.67
C GLY A 137 2.54 -6.39 9.81
N HIS A 138 2.27 -5.86 10.99
CA HIS A 138 2.02 -6.69 12.18
C HIS A 138 0.75 -7.54 12.02
N ILE A 139 -0.35 -6.92 11.62
CA ILE A 139 -1.63 -7.63 11.48
C ILE A 139 -1.55 -8.69 10.39
N LEU A 140 -0.98 -8.35 9.23
CA LEU A 140 -0.91 -9.30 8.13
C LEU A 140 0.07 -10.42 8.38
N HIS A 141 1.10 -10.18 9.20
CA HIS A 141 1.99 -11.24 9.63
C HIS A 141 1.23 -12.26 10.49
N GLU A 142 0.43 -11.79 11.43
CA GLU A 142 -0.40 -12.67 12.27
C GLU A 142 -1.38 -13.48 11.42
N ILE A 143 -2.01 -12.84 10.43
CA ILE A 143 -2.93 -13.53 9.52
C ILE A 143 -2.20 -14.58 8.70
N ALA A 144 -0.98 -14.29 8.23
CA ALA A 144 -0.20 -15.22 7.43
C ALA A 144 0.13 -16.50 8.19
N GLU A 145 0.22 -16.43 9.51
CA GLU A 145 0.52 -17.58 10.37
C GLU A 145 -0.71 -18.38 10.76
N LEU A 146 -1.92 -17.90 10.42
CA LEU A 146 -3.14 -18.64 10.71
C LEU A 146 -3.24 -19.90 9.86
N PRO A 147 -3.88 -20.97 10.37
CA PRO A 147 -4.20 -22.14 9.55
C PRO A 147 -5.09 -21.74 8.37
N ASP A 148 -4.98 -22.46 7.27
CA ASP A 148 -5.76 -22.18 6.05
C ASP A 148 -7.26 -22.13 6.33
N GLU A 149 -7.74 -22.98 7.21
CA GLU A 149 -9.14 -23.02 7.61
C GLU A 149 -9.60 -21.71 8.24
N ALA A 150 -8.77 -21.14 9.12
CA ALA A 150 -9.06 -19.87 9.75
C ALA A 150 -9.01 -18.71 8.76
N LYS A 151 -8.04 -18.75 7.80
CA LYS A 151 -7.94 -17.75 6.74
C LYS A 151 -9.19 -17.74 5.86
N ALA A 152 -9.69 -18.92 5.53
CA ALA A 152 -10.90 -19.04 4.70
C ALA A 152 -12.10 -18.37 5.40
N LYS A 153 -12.21 -18.48 6.70
CA LYS A 153 -13.29 -17.86 7.47
C LYS A 153 -13.25 -16.34 7.43
N LEU A 154 -12.06 -15.73 7.34
CA LEU A 154 -11.91 -14.28 7.25
C LEU A 154 -12.52 -13.71 5.96
N HIS A 155 -12.55 -14.50 4.91
CA HIS A 155 -13.09 -14.09 3.61
C HIS A 155 -14.56 -14.42 3.43
N THR A 156 -15.13 -15.26 4.28
CA THR A 156 -16.53 -15.70 4.14
C THR A 156 -17.46 -15.10 5.19
N VAL A 157 -16.93 -14.47 6.21
CA VAL A 157 -17.73 -13.82 7.25
C VAL A 157 -18.45 -12.60 6.70
N GLN A 158 -19.71 -12.46 7.01
CA GLN A 158 -20.55 -11.34 6.57
C GLN A 158 -20.92 -10.44 7.74
#